data_f4265b129a5396204e48c71712cceaa7
#
_entry.id   f4265b129a5396204e48c71712cceaa7
#
_cell.length_a   1.000
_cell.length_b   1.000
_cell.length_c   1.000
_cell.angle_alpha   90.00
_cell.angle_beta   90.00
_cell.angle_gamma   90.00
#
_symmetry.space_group_name_H-M   'P 1'
#
loop_
_entity.id
_entity.type
_entity.pdbx_description
1 polymer ?
#
loop_
_entity_poly.entity_id
_entity_poly.type
_entity_poly.pdbx_seq_one_letter_code
_entity_poly.pdbx_strand_id
1 'polypeptide(L)'
;MIRRALVCIPAVVIPVVMALSSCAPGGRPGGGGAIGSPVDNSAGDPLDPTNLPLGDYHISNAPQRGEIYSCQAAFNGPGGTGTPPWIRTNGTWDSTQKLTVSGAVSWPTAAFSISLSGANRVVTGNGLPVGFTTGVFPIQASDPVHVWDGNPNSIGAHTISFTLPSAPTVAAVSSCTSMGMIGVALDGVPIFNGLDGGGRDAVAHEAQDLCGGHPQQQGHYHYHSISDCLPGANSSDLIGYAIDGFGIYGPLDGTGNELSNADLDECHGTTSPVQWDGQTVNMYHYVATRAYPYTVGCFRGTPIAVAP
;
A
#
# COMPACT_ATOMS: atom_id res chain seq x y z
N MET A 1 -28.65 13.24 -79.06
CA MET A 1 -27.87 14.08 -78.14
C MET A 1 -28.83 15.01 -77.41
N ILE A 2 -29.26 14.60 -76.22
CA ILE A 2 -30.24 15.36 -75.42
C ILE A 2 -29.55 15.77 -74.15
N ARG A 3 -29.32 17.08 -73.99
CA ARG A 3 -28.78 17.68 -72.74
C ARG A 3 -29.92 17.82 -71.75
N ARG A 4 -29.78 17.23 -70.58
CA ARG A 4 -30.66 17.51 -69.43
C ARG A 4 -30.00 18.55 -68.53
N ALA A 5 -30.73 19.63 -68.31
CA ALA A 5 -30.37 20.70 -67.38
C ALA A 5 -30.70 20.24 -65.93
N LEU A 6 -29.76 20.45 -65.03
CA LEU A 6 -29.97 20.26 -63.58
C LEU A 6 -30.49 21.59 -62.98
N VAL A 7 -31.66 21.50 -62.36
CA VAL A 7 -32.25 22.60 -61.60
C VAL A 7 -31.84 22.44 -60.11
N CYS A 8 -31.10 23.40 -59.57
CA CYS A 8 -30.80 23.48 -58.15
C CYS A 8 -31.97 24.15 -57.42
N ILE A 9 -32.52 23.50 -56.40
CA ILE A 9 -33.50 24.06 -55.46
C ILE A 9 -32.77 24.38 -54.18
N PRO A 10 -32.88 25.61 -53.61
CA PRO A 10 -32.26 25.93 -52.35
C PRO A 10 -33.04 25.33 -51.17
N ALA A 11 -32.34 24.62 -50.28
CA ALA A 11 -32.89 24.11 -49.03
C ALA A 11 -32.96 25.23 -48.00
N VAL A 12 -34.16 25.49 -47.51
CA VAL A 12 -34.41 26.38 -46.36
C VAL A 12 -34.12 25.61 -45.08
N VAL A 13 -33.12 26.05 -44.34
CA VAL A 13 -32.80 25.50 -43.00
C VAL A 13 -33.61 26.27 -41.96
N ILE A 14 -34.55 25.59 -41.31
CA ILE A 14 -35.29 26.09 -40.14
C ILE A 14 -34.57 25.54 -38.87
N PRO A 15 -34.13 26.37 -37.93
CA PRO A 15 -33.56 25.88 -36.69
C PRO A 15 -34.69 25.36 -35.75
N VAL A 16 -34.70 24.07 -35.47
CA VAL A 16 -35.53 23.48 -34.42
C VAL A 16 -34.77 23.66 -33.11
N VAL A 17 -35.29 24.51 -32.24
CA VAL A 17 -34.87 24.61 -30.84
C VAL A 17 -35.47 23.46 -30.09
N MET A 18 -34.70 22.41 -29.79
CA MET A 18 -35.11 21.36 -28.87
C MET A 18 -34.84 21.83 -27.42
N ALA A 19 -35.90 22.05 -26.69
CA ALA A 19 -35.88 22.20 -25.24
C ALA A 19 -35.56 20.81 -24.62
N LEU A 20 -34.38 20.66 -24.07
CA LEU A 20 -34.04 19.49 -23.27
C LEU A 20 -34.70 19.60 -21.89
N SER A 21 -35.81 18.90 -21.69
CA SER A 21 -36.36 18.61 -20.37
C SER A 21 -35.43 17.61 -19.68
N SER A 22 -34.71 18.06 -18.65
CA SER A 22 -33.94 17.19 -17.76
C SER A 22 -34.90 16.38 -16.86
N CYS A 23 -35.12 15.12 -17.16
CA CYS A 23 -35.65 14.17 -16.16
C CYS A 23 -34.51 13.81 -15.20
N ALA A 24 -34.62 14.27 -13.97
CA ALA A 24 -33.77 13.80 -12.88
C ALA A 24 -34.14 12.35 -12.53
N PRO A 25 -33.18 11.42 -12.42
CA PRO A 25 -33.46 10.10 -11.86
C PRO A 25 -33.62 10.24 -10.34
N GLY A 26 -34.73 9.70 -9.83
CA GLY A 26 -35.07 9.67 -8.41
C GLY A 26 -33.95 9.05 -7.58
N GLY A 27 -33.49 9.79 -6.56
CA GLY A 27 -32.49 9.33 -5.62
C GLY A 27 -33.01 8.17 -4.77
N ARG A 28 -32.25 7.08 -4.72
CA ARG A 28 -32.30 6.12 -3.62
C ARG A 28 -31.57 6.72 -2.42
N PRO A 29 -32.09 6.58 -1.20
CA PRO A 29 -31.35 6.94 -0.01
C PRO A 29 -30.35 5.81 0.30
N GLY A 30 -29.16 5.91 -0.25
CA GLY A 30 -27.98 5.19 0.23
C GLY A 30 -27.31 6.09 1.25
N GLY A 31 -27.34 5.71 2.53
CA GLY A 31 -26.57 6.37 3.57
C GLY A 31 -25.09 6.06 3.38
N GLY A 32 -24.43 6.82 2.52
CA GLY A 32 -22.97 6.96 2.47
C GLY A 32 -22.64 8.19 3.31
N GLY A 33 -22.09 8.00 4.50
CA GLY A 33 -21.43 9.09 5.20
C GLY A 33 -20.37 9.66 4.25
N ALA A 34 -20.39 10.97 4.06
CA ALA A 34 -19.34 11.66 3.33
C ALA A 34 -18.01 11.36 4.06
N ILE A 35 -17.19 10.51 3.47
CA ILE A 35 -15.81 10.32 3.88
C ILE A 35 -15.16 11.67 3.59
N GLY A 36 -14.66 12.33 4.64
CA GLY A 36 -13.95 13.60 4.47
C GLY A 36 -12.84 13.42 3.44
N SER A 37 -12.64 14.43 2.60
CA SER A 37 -11.50 14.44 1.67
C SER A 37 -10.24 14.07 2.44
N PRO A 38 -9.29 13.30 1.84
CA PRO A 38 -8.04 12.98 2.49
C PRO A 38 -7.42 14.25 3.07
N VAL A 39 -6.94 14.17 4.30
CA VAL A 39 -6.16 15.28 4.86
C VAL A 39 -4.92 15.39 3.98
N ASP A 40 -4.93 16.38 3.09
CA ASP A 40 -3.78 16.69 2.23
C ASP A 40 -2.70 17.27 3.16
N ASN A 41 -1.72 16.45 3.51
CA ASN A 41 -0.54 16.96 4.19
C ASN A 41 0.22 17.78 3.14
N SER A 42 0.19 19.10 3.32
CA SER A 42 0.96 20.01 2.47
C SER A 42 2.43 19.61 2.47
N ALA A 43 3.07 19.65 1.30
CA ALA A 43 4.47 19.29 1.12
C ALA A 43 5.35 20.03 2.15
N GLY A 44 6.13 19.25 2.91
CA GLY A 44 7.12 19.78 3.87
C GLY A 44 6.68 19.88 5.33
N ASP A 45 5.43 19.60 5.66
CA ASP A 45 5.01 19.48 7.07
C ASP A 45 5.25 18.06 7.59
N PRO A 46 5.91 17.87 8.75
CA PRO A 46 6.05 16.55 9.35
C PRO A 46 4.69 15.93 9.64
N LEU A 47 4.57 14.63 9.39
CA LEU A 47 3.34 13.89 9.71
C LEU A 47 3.11 13.91 11.23
N ASP A 48 1.92 14.35 11.65
CA ASP A 48 1.50 14.29 13.04
C ASP A 48 0.99 12.88 13.38
N PRO A 49 1.74 12.07 14.15
CA PRO A 49 1.36 10.70 14.48
C PRO A 49 0.06 10.63 15.31
N THR A 50 -0.35 11.74 15.92
CA THR A 50 -1.62 11.81 16.64
C THR A 50 -2.80 12.10 15.73
N ASN A 51 -2.58 12.38 14.43
CA ASN A 51 -3.64 12.80 13.50
C ASN A 51 -3.34 12.33 12.06
N LEU A 52 -2.99 11.07 11.87
CA LEU A 52 -2.74 10.49 10.55
C LEU A 52 -4.03 10.37 9.73
N PRO A 53 -3.99 10.57 8.40
CA PRO A 53 -5.12 10.29 7.53
C PRO A 53 -5.47 8.79 7.59
N LEU A 54 -6.75 8.47 7.69
CA LEU A 54 -7.27 7.11 7.66
C LEU A 54 -7.43 6.65 6.21
N GLY A 55 -6.86 5.48 5.88
CA GLY A 55 -6.87 4.93 4.52
C GLY A 55 -8.11 4.10 4.16
N ASP A 56 -9.19 4.13 4.97
CA ASP A 56 -10.40 3.35 4.74
C ASP A 56 -11.02 3.62 3.37
N TYR A 57 -11.07 2.56 2.54
CA TYR A 57 -11.65 2.62 1.19
C TYR A 57 -10.94 3.59 0.21
N HIS A 58 -9.74 4.04 0.54
CA HIS A 58 -8.87 4.79 -0.37
C HIS A 58 -8.26 3.85 -1.42
N ILE A 59 -9.14 3.38 -2.31
CA ILE A 59 -8.86 2.37 -3.33
C ILE A 59 -9.26 2.92 -4.70
N SER A 60 -8.34 2.87 -5.65
CA SER A 60 -8.56 3.34 -7.01
C SER A 60 -8.54 2.19 -8.02
N ASN A 61 -9.04 2.46 -9.22
CA ASN A 61 -8.95 1.57 -10.39
C ASN A 61 -7.92 2.05 -11.43
N ALA A 62 -7.11 3.03 -11.04
CA ALA A 62 -6.01 3.58 -11.81
C ALA A 62 -4.99 4.18 -10.83
N PRO A 63 -3.71 4.39 -11.23
CA PRO A 63 -2.73 5.07 -10.39
C PRO A 63 -3.23 6.42 -9.91
N GLN A 64 -3.20 6.64 -8.59
CA GLN A 64 -3.66 7.87 -7.97
C GLN A 64 -2.92 8.08 -6.65
N ARG A 65 -2.41 9.30 -6.43
CA ARG A 65 -1.67 9.66 -5.22
C ARG A 65 -2.52 9.50 -3.98
N GLY A 66 -1.96 8.89 -2.92
CA GLY A 66 -2.66 8.65 -1.66
C GLY A 66 -3.68 7.51 -1.70
N GLU A 67 -3.75 6.76 -2.81
CA GLU A 67 -4.67 5.65 -3.00
C GLU A 67 -3.88 4.36 -3.28
N ILE A 68 -4.48 3.21 -3.03
CA ILE A 68 -3.98 1.94 -3.54
C ILE A 68 -4.71 1.62 -4.84
N TYR A 69 -3.97 1.56 -5.95
CA TYR A 69 -4.47 1.00 -7.19
C TYR A 69 -4.54 -0.53 -7.04
N SER A 70 -5.72 -1.04 -6.73
CA SER A 70 -5.94 -2.46 -6.44
C SER A 70 -6.35 -3.26 -7.67
N CYS A 71 -5.76 -4.45 -7.84
CA CYS A 71 -6.22 -5.44 -8.81
C CYS A 71 -7.56 -6.10 -8.39
N GLN A 72 -7.96 -5.97 -7.13
CA GLN A 72 -9.17 -6.53 -6.58
C GLN A 72 -10.30 -5.49 -6.61
N ALA A 73 -11.45 -5.88 -7.20
CA ALA A 73 -12.62 -5.01 -7.32
C ALA A 73 -13.60 -5.12 -6.15
N ALA A 74 -13.50 -6.14 -5.31
CA ALA A 74 -14.39 -6.37 -4.19
C ALA A 74 -13.63 -6.87 -2.96
N PHE A 75 -13.97 -6.34 -1.81
CA PHE A 75 -13.33 -6.62 -0.52
C PHE A 75 -14.39 -7.20 0.41
N ASN A 76 -14.36 -8.51 0.61
CA ASN A 76 -15.31 -9.28 1.42
C ASN A 76 -14.59 -10.20 2.42
N GLY A 77 -13.29 -10.02 2.57
CA GLY A 77 -12.45 -10.79 3.48
C GLY A 77 -12.56 -10.33 4.94
N PRO A 78 -12.00 -11.07 5.86
CA PRO A 78 -11.87 -10.64 7.24
C PRO A 78 -10.90 -9.45 7.35
N GLY A 79 -11.06 -8.68 8.40
CA GLY A 79 -10.19 -7.60 8.84
C GLY A 79 -10.45 -7.35 10.31
N GLY A 80 -9.83 -6.35 10.90
CA GLY A 80 -10.07 -5.97 12.30
C GLY A 80 -11.56 -5.75 12.57
N THR A 81 -12.03 -5.99 13.77
CA THR A 81 -13.45 -5.89 14.15
C THR A 81 -13.72 -4.56 14.86
N GLY A 82 -14.83 -3.91 14.53
CA GLY A 82 -15.27 -2.67 15.20
C GLY A 82 -14.48 -1.42 14.79
N THR A 83 -14.68 -0.36 15.57
CA THR A 83 -13.97 0.92 15.43
C THR A 83 -13.18 1.18 16.71
N PRO A 84 -11.88 0.95 16.73
CA PRO A 84 -11.04 1.19 17.89
C PRO A 84 -11.03 2.68 18.30
N PRO A 85 -10.75 3.01 19.59
CA PRO A 85 -10.82 4.37 20.10
C PRO A 85 -9.79 5.32 19.51
N TRP A 86 -8.72 4.80 18.89
CA TRP A 86 -7.75 5.62 18.17
C TRP A 86 -8.20 6.03 16.77
N ILE A 87 -9.29 5.46 16.23
CA ILE A 87 -9.89 5.87 14.95
C ILE A 87 -10.98 6.91 15.22
N ARG A 88 -10.90 8.05 14.51
CA ARG A 88 -11.79 9.19 14.71
C ARG A 88 -12.83 9.29 13.59
N THR A 89 -13.97 9.90 13.91
CA THR A 89 -15.08 10.07 12.95
C THR A 89 -14.83 11.12 11.88
N ASN A 90 -13.73 11.86 11.97
CA ASN A 90 -13.31 12.88 10.98
C ASN A 90 -12.39 12.33 9.87
N GLY A 91 -12.21 11.02 9.79
CA GLY A 91 -11.34 10.40 8.79
C GLY A 91 -9.84 10.42 9.14
N THR A 92 -9.52 10.56 10.43
CA THR A 92 -8.14 10.46 10.93
C THR A 92 -8.02 9.42 12.03
N TRP A 93 -6.78 9.05 12.36
CA TRP A 93 -6.50 8.15 13.48
C TRP A 93 -5.21 8.54 14.20
N ASP A 94 -5.06 8.08 15.43
CA ASP A 94 -3.96 8.36 16.33
C ASP A 94 -3.09 7.13 16.53
N SER A 95 -1.95 7.06 15.82
CA SER A 95 -1.07 5.91 15.89
C SER A 95 -0.40 5.74 17.26
N THR A 96 -0.29 6.81 18.05
CA THR A 96 0.31 6.79 19.38
C THR A 96 -0.59 6.11 20.43
N GLN A 97 -1.89 6.01 20.15
CA GLN A 97 -2.88 5.35 21.01
C GLN A 97 -3.20 3.92 20.59
N LYS A 98 -2.69 3.50 19.41
CA LYS A 98 -2.94 2.14 18.92
C LYS A 98 -2.32 1.11 19.85
N LEU A 99 -3.14 0.14 20.28
CA LEU A 99 -2.67 -0.99 21.07
C LEU A 99 -1.93 -1.99 20.17
N THR A 100 -0.87 -2.58 20.72
CA THR A 100 -0.10 -3.63 20.04
C THR A 100 -0.24 -4.96 20.74
N VAL A 101 -0.09 -6.08 20.00
CA VAL A 101 -0.11 -7.43 20.53
C VAL A 101 1.10 -7.62 21.44
N SER A 102 0.83 -8.07 22.66
CA SER A 102 1.84 -8.24 23.70
C SER A 102 2.71 -9.49 23.49
N GLY A 103 3.90 -9.48 24.09
CA GLY A 103 4.80 -10.63 24.14
C GLY A 103 6.10 -10.45 23.37
N ALA A 104 6.98 -11.46 23.46
CA ALA A 104 8.29 -11.48 22.82
C ALA A 104 8.64 -12.91 22.40
N VAL A 105 8.16 -13.34 21.23
CA VAL A 105 8.43 -14.67 20.67
C VAL A 105 9.65 -14.61 19.76
N SER A 106 10.67 -15.40 20.08
CA SER A 106 11.90 -15.50 19.29
C SER A 106 11.80 -16.53 18.17
N TRP A 107 12.44 -16.28 17.06
CA TRP A 107 12.45 -17.11 15.86
C TRP A 107 13.86 -17.60 15.50
N PRO A 108 14.46 -18.54 16.28
CA PRO A 108 15.85 -18.96 16.07
C PRO A 108 16.09 -19.70 14.75
N THR A 109 15.03 -20.14 14.07
CA THR A 109 15.07 -20.77 12.75
C THR A 109 14.80 -19.78 11.61
N ALA A 110 14.62 -18.48 11.92
CA ALA A 110 14.43 -17.46 10.89
C ALA A 110 15.63 -17.45 9.94
N ALA A 111 15.34 -17.41 8.65
CA ALA A 111 16.37 -17.45 7.60
C ALA A 111 15.92 -16.56 6.43
N PHE A 112 16.82 -15.67 6.02
CA PHE A 112 16.61 -14.80 4.88
C PHE A 112 17.95 -14.50 4.19
N SER A 113 17.93 -14.45 2.88
CA SER A 113 19.08 -14.12 2.06
C SER A 113 18.68 -13.41 0.79
N ILE A 114 19.42 -12.38 0.44
CA ILE A 114 19.39 -11.71 -0.86
C ILE A 114 20.76 -11.77 -1.47
N SER A 115 20.86 -12.18 -2.73
CA SER A 115 22.13 -12.23 -3.45
C SER A 115 21.97 -11.81 -4.92
N LEU A 116 23.01 -11.19 -5.48
CA LEU A 116 23.06 -10.89 -6.91
C LEU A 116 23.53 -12.11 -7.69
N SER A 117 22.86 -12.41 -8.79
CA SER A 117 23.21 -13.49 -9.72
C SER A 117 23.01 -12.99 -11.16
N GLY A 118 24.07 -12.47 -11.76
CA GLY A 118 23.98 -11.80 -13.06
C GLY A 118 23.07 -10.57 -13.02
N ALA A 119 22.09 -10.52 -13.91
CA ALA A 119 21.09 -9.45 -13.96
C ALA A 119 19.93 -9.63 -12.96
N ASN A 120 20.07 -10.56 -12.03
CA ASN A 120 19.00 -10.94 -11.12
C ASN A 120 19.40 -10.72 -9.65
N ARG A 121 18.41 -10.44 -8.83
CA ARG A 121 18.45 -10.46 -7.37
C ARG A 121 17.64 -11.67 -6.90
N VAL A 122 18.32 -12.67 -6.36
CA VAL A 122 17.70 -13.89 -5.84
C VAL A 122 17.35 -13.67 -4.38
N VAL A 123 16.08 -13.89 -4.03
CA VAL A 123 15.54 -13.75 -2.69
C VAL A 123 15.10 -15.12 -2.20
N THR A 124 15.60 -15.53 -1.04
CA THR A 124 15.22 -16.79 -0.38
C THR A 124 15.04 -16.56 1.11
N GLY A 125 14.09 -17.28 1.70
CA GLY A 125 13.82 -17.18 3.13
C GLY A 125 12.72 -18.13 3.58
N ASN A 126 12.35 -18.02 4.84
CA ASN A 126 11.27 -18.83 5.42
C ASN A 126 10.15 -17.99 6.05
N GLY A 127 10.09 -16.69 5.75
CA GLY A 127 9.02 -15.78 6.17
C GLY A 127 8.95 -15.50 7.67
N LEU A 128 9.90 -16.04 8.44
CA LEU A 128 10.07 -15.70 9.84
C LEU A 128 10.99 -14.48 9.98
N PRO A 129 10.71 -13.54 10.90
CA PRO A 129 11.50 -12.32 11.05
C PRO A 129 12.90 -12.59 11.57
N VAL A 130 13.90 -12.07 10.88
CA VAL A 130 15.30 -12.17 11.28
C VAL A 130 15.67 -11.00 12.16
N GLY A 131 16.16 -11.27 13.37
CA GLY A 131 16.82 -10.27 14.22
C GLY A 131 15.93 -9.60 15.28
N PHE A 132 14.62 -9.92 15.34
CA PHE A 132 13.74 -9.40 16.40
C PHE A 132 12.70 -10.43 16.87
N THR A 133 11.93 -10.06 17.90
CA THR A 133 10.85 -10.87 18.46
C THR A 133 9.49 -10.34 18.03
N THR A 134 8.52 -11.25 17.83
CA THR A 134 7.13 -10.88 17.53
C THR A 134 6.27 -10.91 18.80
N GLY A 135 5.07 -10.34 18.72
CA GLY A 135 4.02 -10.60 19.71
C GLY A 135 3.60 -12.08 19.77
N VAL A 136 2.72 -12.40 20.70
CA VAL A 136 2.15 -13.76 20.85
C VAL A 136 0.92 -13.90 19.99
N PHE A 137 0.99 -14.76 18.98
CA PHE A 137 -0.13 -15.11 18.10
C PHE A 137 -0.42 -16.64 18.17
N PRO A 138 -1.69 -17.07 18.19
CA PRO A 138 -2.96 -16.28 18.16
C PRO A 138 -3.07 -15.30 19.33
N ILE A 139 -3.77 -14.18 19.08
CA ILE A 139 -3.95 -13.16 20.12
C ILE A 139 -4.77 -13.78 21.27
N GLN A 140 -4.21 -13.69 22.46
CA GLN A 140 -4.84 -14.27 23.66
C GLN A 140 -6.03 -13.41 24.10
N ALA A 141 -7.10 -14.04 24.61
CA ALA A 141 -8.28 -13.33 25.10
C ALA A 141 -7.99 -12.36 26.27
N SER A 142 -6.86 -12.52 26.94
CA SER A 142 -6.39 -11.61 27.99
C SER A 142 -5.60 -10.42 27.47
N ASP A 143 -5.23 -10.40 26.17
CA ASP A 143 -4.54 -9.26 25.56
C ASP A 143 -5.52 -8.08 25.38
N PRO A 144 -5.18 -6.87 25.81
CA PRO A 144 -6.06 -5.71 25.67
C PRO A 144 -6.52 -5.42 24.24
N VAL A 145 -5.70 -5.77 23.23
CA VAL A 145 -6.05 -5.53 21.82
C VAL A 145 -7.10 -6.50 21.28
N HIS A 146 -7.27 -7.67 21.93
CA HIS A 146 -8.17 -8.76 21.50
C HIS A 146 -9.62 -8.31 21.26
N VAL A 147 -10.10 -7.31 22.00
CA VAL A 147 -11.47 -6.80 21.83
C VAL A 147 -11.69 -6.09 20.48
N TRP A 148 -10.62 -5.62 19.84
CA TRP A 148 -10.65 -4.90 18.58
C TRP A 148 -10.31 -5.79 17.39
N ASP A 149 -9.38 -6.72 17.59
CA ASP A 149 -9.02 -7.75 16.64
C ASP A 149 -8.45 -8.96 17.39
N GLY A 150 -9.21 -10.06 17.38
CA GLY A 150 -8.83 -11.31 18.04
C GLY A 150 -8.07 -12.25 17.13
N ASN A 151 -7.26 -11.77 16.19
CA ASN A 151 -6.55 -12.55 15.17
C ASN A 151 -6.22 -13.99 15.63
N PRO A 152 -6.88 -15.03 15.08
CA PRO A 152 -6.75 -16.43 15.54
C PRO A 152 -5.57 -17.17 14.91
N ASN A 153 -4.80 -16.51 14.06
CA ASN A 153 -3.75 -17.14 13.26
C ASN A 153 -2.46 -17.24 14.06
N SER A 154 -1.74 -18.34 13.89
CA SER A 154 -0.37 -18.50 14.41
C SER A 154 0.64 -18.06 13.37
N ILE A 155 1.83 -17.65 13.81
CA ILE A 155 2.97 -17.43 12.92
C ILE A 155 3.61 -18.77 12.60
N GLY A 156 3.92 -19.01 11.32
CA GLY A 156 4.55 -20.23 10.82
C GLY A 156 5.55 -19.96 9.70
N ALA A 157 6.55 -20.80 9.61
CA ALA A 157 7.49 -20.75 8.49
C ALA A 157 6.81 -21.10 7.16
N HIS A 158 7.15 -20.37 6.10
CA HIS A 158 6.73 -20.64 4.74
C HIS A 158 7.84 -20.28 3.74
N THR A 159 7.86 -20.92 2.57
CA THR A 159 8.93 -20.68 1.60
C THR A 159 8.81 -19.33 0.94
N ILE A 160 9.85 -18.51 1.06
CA ILE A 160 10.09 -17.34 0.21
C ILE A 160 11.17 -17.71 -0.78
N SER A 161 10.86 -17.71 -2.07
CA SER A 161 11.82 -18.01 -3.14
C SER A 161 11.36 -17.39 -4.45
N PHE A 162 12.00 -16.30 -4.84
CA PHE A 162 11.73 -15.63 -6.10
C PHE A 162 12.96 -14.83 -6.59
N THR A 163 12.84 -14.32 -7.81
CA THR A 163 13.94 -13.59 -8.45
C THR A 163 13.40 -12.26 -8.98
N LEU A 164 14.06 -11.18 -8.60
CA LEU A 164 13.78 -9.82 -9.07
C LEU A 164 14.83 -9.39 -10.10
N PRO A 165 14.54 -8.44 -11.01
CA PRO A 165 15.58 -7.76 -11.77
C PRO A 165 16.51 -6.97 -10.83
N SER A 166 17.83 -7.08 -11.01
CA SER A 166 18.80 -6.27 -10.26
C SER A 166 18.87 -4.82 -10.75
N ALA A 167 18.43 -4.57 -11.99
CA ALA A 167 18.29 -3.24 -12.58
C ALA A 167 16.85 -3.07 -13.09
N PRO A 168 15.88 -2.78 -12.19
CA PRO A 168 14.49 -2.60 -12.58
C PRO A 168 14.31 -1.37 -13.48
N THR A 169 13.34 -1.42 -14.37
CA THR A 169 13.01 -0.33 -15.29
C THR A 169 11.57 0.09 -15.12
N VAL A 170 11.33 1.41 -15.25
CA VAL A 170 9.98 1.95 -15.22
C VAL A 170 9.19 1.43 -16.42
N ALA A 171 8.04 0.81 -16.17
CA ALA A 171 7.14 0.31 -17.21
C ALA A 171 6.41 1.48 -17.90
N ALA A 172 5.98 1.25 -19.14
CA ALA A 172 5.21 2.25 -19.89
C ALA A 172 3.85 2.58 -19.23
N VAL A 173 3.29 1.61 -18.49
CA VAL A 173 2.02 1.73 -17.75
C VAL A 173 2.21 1.10 -16.39
N SER A 174 1.82 1.81 -15.34
CA SER A 174 1.79 1.28 -13.98
C SER A 174 0.74 0.18 -13.83
N SER A 175 1.00 -0.77 -12.95
CA SER A 175 0.06 -1.86 -12.69
C SER A 175 -0.42 -1.89 -11.25
N CYS A 176 -1.60 -2.51 -11.04
CA CYS A 176 -2.25 -2.61 -9.75
C CYS A 176 -1.47 -3.51 -8.77
N THR A 177 -1.66 -3.31 -7.47
CA THR A 177 -1.20 -4.22 -6.42
C THR A 177 -2.25 -5.32 -6.16
N SER A 178 -1.78 -6.54 -5.93
CA SER A 178 -2.64 -7.64 -5.46
C SER A 178 -2.83 -7.58 -3.94
N MET A 179 -3.82 -8.31 -3.42
CA MET A 179 -3.85 -8.70 -2.02
C MET A 179 -2.80 -9.80 -1.80
N GLY A 180 -2.04 -9.71 -0.72
CA GLY A 180 -0.89 -10.58 -0.45
C GLY A 180 0.44 -9.86 -0.66
N MET A 181 1.51 -10.61 -0.88
CA MET A 181 2.86 -10.05 -0.94
C MET A 181 3.06 -9.12 -2.14
N ILE A 182 3.39 -7.86 -1.87
CA ILE A 182 3.79 -6.83 -2.84
C ILE A 182 5.28 -6.49 -2.76
N GLY A 183 5.96 -6.97 -1.74
CA GLY A 183 7.38 -6.76 -1.49
C GLY A 183 7.91 -7.63 -0.37
N VAL A 184 9.19 -7.51 -0.09
CA VAL A 184 9.87 -8.18 1.02
C VAL A 184 10.80 -7.21 1.72
N ALA A 185 10.74 -7.16 3.04
CA ALA A 185 11.64 -6.37 3.87
C ALA A 185 13.02 -7.04 4.03
N LEU A 186 14.04 -6.27 4.42
CA LEU A 186 15.42 -6.79 4.55
C LEU A 186 15.61 -7.77 5.72
N ASP A 187 14.62 -7.90 6.60
CA ASP A 187 14.55 -8.91 7.66
C ASP A 187 13.84 -10.19 7.25
N GLY A 188 13.41 -10.29 5.99
CA GLY A 188 12.76 -11.46 5.40
C GLY A 188 11.25 -11.53 5.57
N VAL A 189 10.64 -10.50 6.14
CA VAL A 189 9.18 -10.42 6.31
C VAL A 189 8.52 -9.91 5.03
N PRO A 190 7.48 -10.59 4.51
CA PRO A 190 6.67 -10.08 3.42
C PRO A 190 6.04 -8.72 3.72
N ILE A 191 5.97 -7.86 2.72
CA ILE A 191 5.23 -6.61 2.76
C ILE A 191 3.96 -6.80 1.94
N PHE A 192 2.81 -6.52 2.54
CA PHE A 192 1.50 -6.48 1.89
C PHE A 192 1.10 -5.03 1.63
N ASN A 193 0.09 -4.80 0.80
CA ASN A 193 -0.45 -3.46 0.64
C ASN A 193 -1.18 -2.98 1.92
N GLY A 194 -1.47 -1.69 2.04
CA GLY A 194 -2.07 -1.09 3.25
C GLY A 194 -3.54 -1.46 3.52
N LEU A 195 -4.13 -2.43 2.80
CA LEU A 195 -5.54 -2.80 2.94
C LEU A 195 -5.73 -4.08 3.73
N ASP A 196 -6.74 -4.11 4.60
CA ASP A 196 -7.27 -5.35 5.17
C ASP A 196 -8.19 -6.08 4.16
N GLY A 197 -8.62 -7.28 4.49
CA GLY A 197 -9.52 -8.05 3.64
C GLY A 197 -10.88 -7.39 3.37
N GLY A 198 -11.29 -6.42 4.17
CA GLY A 198 -12.50 -5.62 4.02
C GLY A 198 -12.30 -4.32 3.22
N GLY A 199 -11.08 -4.01 2.77
CA GLY A 199 -10.75 -2.80 2.03
C GLY A 199 -10.57 -1.56 2.90
N ARG A 200 -10.30 -1.75 4.20
CA ARG A 200 -10.01 -0.68 5.15
C ARG A 200 -8.50 -0.58 5.38
N ASP A 201 -8.09 0.46 6.04
CA ASP A 201 -6.72 0.69 6.48
C ASP A 201 -6.25 -0.40 7.47
N ALA A 202 -5.46 -1.36 6.98
CA ALA A 202 -4.98 -2.49 7.78
C ALA A 202 -4.14 -2.02 8.97
N VAL A 203 -3.33 -0.96 8.79
CA VAL A 203 -2.47 -0.45 9.87
C VAL A 203 -3.30 0.16 11.00
N ALA A 204 -4.42 0.80 10.68
CA ALA A 204 -5.30 1.39 11.69
C ALA A 204 -6.24 0.37 12.35
N HIS A 205 -6.72 -0.64 11.60
CA HIS A 205 -7.79 -1.55 12.04
C HIS A 205 -7.30 -2.90 12.58
N GLU A 206 -6.22 -3.46 12.04
CA GLU A 206 -5.76 -4.80 12.45
C GLU A 206 -4.78 -4.74 13.61
N ALA A 207 -4.87 -5.73 14.50
CA ALA A 207 -3.94 -5.86 15.61
C ALA A 207 -2.58 -6.37 15.12
N GLN A 208 -1.57 -5.56 15.30
CA GLN A 208 -0.18 -5.82 14.97
C GLN A 208 0.65 -5.81 16.25
N ASP A 209 1.80 -6.46 16.23
CA ASP A 209 2.75 -6.38 17.34
C ASP A 209 3.58 -5.09 17.32
N LEU A 210 4.55 -4.99 18.23
CA LEU A 210 5.41 -3.81 18.35
C LEU A 210 6.20 -3.52 17.07
N CYS A 211 6.50 -4.54 16.26
CA CYS A 211 7.18 -4.39 14.97
C CYS A 211 6.22 -4.09 13.81
N GLY A 212 4.92 -3.91 14.07
CA GLY A 212 3.93 -3.57 13.05
C GLY A 212 3.53 -4.73 12.16
N GLY A 213 3.80 -5.98 12.58
CA GLY A 213 3.43 -7.18 11.83
C GLY A 213 2.39 -8.05 12.52
N HIS A 214 1.77 -8.92 11.74
CA HIS A 214 0.81 -9.92 12.20
C HIS A 214 0.70 -11.09 11.20
N PRO A 215 0.19 -12.28 11.62
CA PRO A 215 -0.01 -13.40 10.71
C PRO A 215 -1.37 -13.33 10.00
N GLN A 216 -1.40 -13.74 8.74
CA GLN A 216 -2.63 -14.05 8.02
C GLN A 216 -2.98 -15.56 8.15
N GLN A 217 -4.09 -15.98 7.53
CA GLN A 217 -4.68 -17.32 7.71
C GLN A 217 -3.73 -18.50 7.44
N GLN A 218 -2.76 -18.37 6.54
CA GLN A 218 -1.75 -19.39 6.26
C GLN A 218 -0.55 -19.32 7.22
N GLY A 219 -0.57 -18.41 8.19
CA GLY A 219 0.53 -18.23 9.14
C GLY A 219 1.64 -17.31 8.67
N HIS A 220 1.47 -16.66 7.53
CA HIS A 220 2.47 -15.73 7.00
C HIS A 220 2.46 -14.43 7.80
N TYR A 221 3.48 -14.23 8.62
CA TYR A 221 3.73 -12.95 9.28
C TYR A 221 4.12 -11.90 8.24
N HIS A 222 3.52 -10.73 8.26
CA HIS A 222 3.73 -9.70 7.25
C HIS A 222 3.51 -8.29 7.82
N TYR A 223 4.02 -7.30 7.07
CA TYR A 223 3.84 -5.87 7.31
C TYR A 223 2.82 -5.28 6.34
N HIS A 224 2.09 -4.24 6.78
CA HIS A 224 1.31 -3.35 5.92
C HIS A 224 1.92 -1.96 5.80
N SER A 225 2.88 -1.63 6.67
CA SER A 225 3.56 -0.35 6.74
C SER A 225 5.05 -0.55 7.00
N ILE A 226 5.77 0.52 7.24
CA ILE A 226 7.14 0.47 7.74
C ILE A 226 7.16 -0.13 9.15
N SER A 227 8.11 -1.02 9.40
CA SER A 227 8.35 -1.59 10.74
C SER A 227 9.45 -0.81 11.44
N ASP A 228 9.18 -0.32 12.65
CA ASP A 228 10.21 0.34 13.47
C ASP A 228 11.31 -0.63 13.94
N CYS A 229 11.12 -1.95 13.77
CA CYS A 229 12.12 -2.98 14.05
C CYS A 229 13.15 -3.13 12.91
N LEU A 230 12.87 -2.56 11.73
CA LEU A 230 13.79 -2.61 10.60
C LEU A 230 14.93 -1.60 10.76
N PRO A 231 16.18 -2.00 10.57
CA PRO A 231 17.26 -1.04 10.34
C PRO A 231 16.92 -0.13 9.15
N GLY A 232 17.06 1.17 9.31
CA GLY A 232 16.73 2.13 8.25
C GLY A 232 15.28 2.63 8.23
N ALA A 233 14.41 2.13 9.09
CA ALA A 233 13.00 2.54 9.16
C ALA A 233 12.78 4.04 9.39
N ASN A 234 13.73 4.72 9.99
CA ASN A 234 13.69 6.16 10.27
C ASN A 234 14.85 6.91 9.57
N SER A 235 15.21 6.48 8.38
CA SER A 235 16.30 7.05 7.58
C SER A 235 15.90 7.15 6.09
N SER A 236 16.86 7.44 5.23
CA SER A 236 16.75 7.32 3.76
C SER A 236 17.35 6.01 3.23
N ASP A 237 17.51 5.00 4.08
CA ASP A 237 18.13 3.75 3.67
C ASP A 237 17.13 2.80 3.00
N LEU A 238 17.67 1.85 2.23
CA LEU A 238 16.91 0.74 1.68
C LEU A 238 16.38 -0.13 2.82
N ILE A 239 15.07 -0.41 2.83
CA ILE A 239 14.40 -1.26 3.84
C ILE A 239 13.80 -2.52 3.25
N GLY A 240 13.65 -2.60 1.93
CA GLY A 240 13.05 -3.74 1.26
C GLY A 240 13.06 -3.61 -0.26
N TYR A 241 12.45 -4.58 -0.92
CA TYR A 241 12.25 -4.60 -2.36
C TYR A 241 10.79 -4.88 -2.69
N ALA A 242 10.20 -4.10 -3.57
CA ALA A 242 8.92 -4.43 -4.19
C ALA A 242 9.08 -5.57 -5.21
N ILE A 243 8.00 -6.30 -5.50
CA ILE A 243 8.07 -7.45 -6.42
C ILE A 243 8.28 -7.05 -7.90
N ASP A 244 8.30 -5.78 -8.23
CA ASP A 244 8.73 -5.26 -9.53
C ASP A 244 10.24 -4.97 -9.61
N GLY A 245 10.96 -5.19 -8.50
CA GLY A 245 12.41 -5.07 -8.39
C GLY A 245 12.91 -3.74 -7.87
N PHE A 246 12.07 -2.70 -7.80
CA PHE A 246 12.48 -1.43 -7.22
C PHE A 246 12.65 -1.53 -5.71
N GLY A 247 13.60 -0.74 -5.18
CA GLY A 247 13.81 -0.61 -3.73
C GLY A 247 12.67 0.14 -3.05
N ILE A 248 12.38 -0.25 -1.82
CA ILE A 248 11.55 0.49 -0.87
C ILE A 248 12.51 1.10 0.15
N TYR A 249 12.48 2.42 0.30
CA TYR A 249 13.38 3.16 1.17
C TYR A 249 12.61 3.75 2.35
N GLY A 250 13.32 4.09 3.41
CA GLY A 250 12.74 4.76 4.57
C GLY A 250 12.23 6.17 4.24
N PRO A 251 11.54 6.81 5.20
CA PRO A 251 10.72 7.99 4.94
C PRO A 251 11.51 9.28 4.70
N LEU A 252 12.81 9.31 4.96
CA LEU A 252 13.57 10.55 4.86
C LEU A 252 14.14 10.78 3.47
N ASP A 253 14.18 12.02 3.04
CA ASP A 253 14.95 12.45 1.87
C ASP A 253 16.46 12.51 2.18
N GLY A 254 17.29 12.81 1.15
CA GLY A 254 18.75 12.95 1.31
C GLY A 254 19.20 14.12 2.20
N THR A 255 18.29 14.96 2.67
CA THR A 255 18.55 16.09 3.58
C THR A 255 18.02 15.84 4.99
N GLY A 256 17.32 14.74 5.21
CA GLY A 256 16.78 14.31 6.51
C GLY A 256 15.36 14.82 6.80
N ASN A 257 14.65 15.34 5.79
CA ASN A 257 13.24 15.69 5.94
C ASN A 257 12.37 14.47 5.69
N GLU A 258 11.28 14.32 6.46
CA GLU A 258 10.29 13.27 6.25
C GLU A 258 9.44 13.60 5.01
N LEU A 259 9.37 12.62 4.09
CA LEU A 259 8.55 12.71 2.88
C LEU A 259 7.08 12.37 3.18
N SER A 260 6.19 13.08 2.52
CA SER A 260 4.75 12.89 2.59
C SER A 260 4.18 12.44 1.24
N ASN A 261 2.89 12.10 1.17
CA ASN A 261 2.20 11.81 -0.09
C ASN A 261 2.32 12.97 -1.11
N ALA A 262 2.44 14.21 -0.65
CA ALA A 262 2.56 15.37 -1.53
C ALA A 262 3.90 15.39 -2.30
N ASP A 263 4.93 14.77 -1.76
CA ASP A 263 6.29 14.69 -2.32
C ASP A 263 6.47 13.50 -3.27
N LEU A 264 5.51 12.58 -3.29
CA LEU A 264 5.58 11.30 -4.01
C LEU A 264 4.64 11.28 -5.22
N ASP A 265 4.88 10.35 -6.13
CA ASP A 265 4.04 10.14 -7.30
C ASP A 265 2.79 9.30 -6.97
N GLU A 266 2.00 8.99 -8.00
CA GLU A 266 0.77 8.21 -7.88
C GLU A 266 0.97 6.75 -7.43
N CYS A 267 2.20 6.24 -7.47
CA CYS A 267 2.55 4.90 -7.00
C CYS A 267 3.29 4.89 -5.66
N HIS A 268 3.37 6.04 -4.98
CA HIS A 268 4.04 6.23 -3.69
C HIS A 268 5.57 6.11 -3.79
N GLY A 269 6.14 6.67 -4.85
CA GLY A 269 7.57 6.70 -5.09
C GLY A 269 8.06 8.02 -5.67
N THR A 270 9.36 8.11 -5.87
CA THR A 270 10.04 9.26 -6.45
C THR A 270 11.29 8.83 -7.21
N THR A 271 11.92 9.76 -7.92
CA THR A 271 13.23 9.54 -8.57
C THR A 271 14.25 10.47 -7.94
N SER A 272 15.19 9.92 -7.22
CA SER A 272 16.29 10.67 -6.59
C SER A 272 17.54 9.80 -6.45
N PRO A 273 18.70 10.37 -6.07
CA PRO A 273 19.88 9.60 -5.75
C PRO A 273 19.68 8.73 -4.50
N VAL A 274 19.89 7.42 -4.63
CA VAL A 274 19.81 6.43 -3.55
C VAL A 274 21.03 5.51 -3.55
N GLN A 275 21.28 4.82 -2.45
CA GLN A 275 22.27 3.77 -2.37
C GLN A 275 21.72 2.49 -2.98
N TRP A 276 22.31 2.02 -4.08
CA TRP A 276 21.92 0.80 -4.79
C TRP A 276 23.13 -0.07 -5.11
N ASP A 277 23.20 -1.26 -4.53
CA ASP A 277 24.30 -2.22 -4.70
C ASP A 277 25.70 -1.58 -4.49
N GLY A 278 25.83 -0.74 -3.46
CA GLY A 278 27.07 -0.08 -3.07
C GLY A 278 27.45 1.16 -3.90
N GLN A 279 26.54 1.65 -4.74
CA GLN A 279 26.74 2.86 -5.53
C GLN A 279 25.59 3.86 -5.30
N THR A 280 25.86 5.15 -5.46
CA THR A 280 24.82 6.16 -5.53
C THR A 280 24.25 6.22 -6.94
N VAL A 281 22.98 5.90 -7.11
CA VAL A 281 22.29 5.85 -8.40
C VAL A 281 21.05 6.74 -8.35
N ASN A 282 20.88 7.61 -9.35
CA ASN A 282 19.63 8.36 -9.52
C ASN A 282 18.59 7.45 -10.21
N MET A 283 17.64 6.91 -9.44
CA MET A 283 16.66 5.96 -9.95
C MET A 283 15.31 6.11 -9.26
N TYR A 284 14.27 5.58 -9.90
CA TYR A 284 12.97 5.44 -9.27
C TYR A 284 13.05 4.47 -8.08
N HIS A 285 12.38 4.83 -7.00
CA HIS A 285 12.23 3.98 -5.82
C HIS A 285 10.93 4.33 -5.08
N TYR A 286 10.41 3.38 -4.34
CA TYR A 286 9.30 3.60 -3.42
C TYR A 286 9.82 4.17 -2.10
N VAL A 287 8.98 4.94 -1.43
CA VAL A 287 9.29 5.50 -0.11
C VAL A 287 8.25 4.97 0.88
N ALA A 288 8.70 4.37 1.96
CA ALA A 288 7.82 3.98 3.04
C ALA A 288 7.52 5.20 3.92
N THR A 289 6.26 5.57 4.05
CA THR A 289 5.81 6.70 4.87
C THR A 289 4.94 6.23 6.03
N ARG A 290 4.67 7.11 7.00
CA ARG A 290 3.79 6.83 8.14
C ARG A 290 2.32 7.00 7.82
N ALA A 291 1.99 7.60 6.68
CA ALA A 291 0.63 7.77 6.20
C ALA A 291 0.30 6.75 5.09
N TYR A 292 -0.98 6.37 5.01
CA TYR A 292 -1.51 5.56 3.91
C TYR A 292 -1.15 6.17 2.54
N PRO A 293 -0.74 5.38 1.55
CA PRO A 293 -0.75 3.91 1.43
C PRO A 293 0.48 3.20 2.03
N TYR A 294 1.29 3.85 2.82
CA TYR A 294 2.43 3.38 3.60
C TYR A 294 3.66 2.96 2.79
N THR A 295 3.52 2.19 1.70
CA THR A 295 4.66 1.67 0.94
C THR A 295 4.47 1.77 -0.58
N VAL A 296 3.68 0.88 -1.19
CA VAL A 296 3.49 0.80 -2.64
C VAL A 296 2.03 0.99 -2.97
N GLY A 297 1.68 2.11 -3.60
CA GLY A 297 0.33 2.40 -4.08
C GLY A 297 -0.01 1.70 -5.40
N CYS A 298 0.98 1.54 -6.27
CA CYS A 298 0.92 0.76 -7.53
C CYS A 298 2.34 0.40 -7.99
N PHE A 299 2.49 -0.56 -8.90
CA PHE A 299 3.81 -0.89 -9.42
C PHE A 299 4.20 0.00 -10.60
N ARG A 300 5.40 0.61 -10.51
CA ARG A 300 6.02 1.39 -11.58
C ARG A 300 6.87 0.55 -12.51
N GLY A 301 7.35 -0.60 -12.05
CA GLY A 301 7.99 -1.62 -12.86
C GLY A 301 7.03 -2.72 -13.26
N THR A 302 7.56 -3.80 -13.82
CA THR A 302 6.79 -4.99 -14.14
C THR A 302 6.89 -5.98 -12.97
N PRO A 303 5.82 -6.18 -12.19
CA PRO A 303 5.87 -7.09 -11.06
C PRO A 303 6.01 -8.54 -11.51
N ILE A 304 6.78 -9.32 -10.77
CA ILE A 304 6.81 -10.77 -10.95
C ILE A 304 5.58 -11.41 -10.30
N ALA A 305 5.22 -12.61 -10.75
CA ALA A 305 4.26 -13.43 -10.02
C ALA A 305 4.95 -14.05 -8.79
N VAL A 306 4.35 -13.88 -7.62
CA VAL A 306 4.77 -14.52 -6.38
C VAL A 306 3.65 -15.44 -5.88
N ALA A 307 4.03 -16.53 -5.22
CA ALA A 307 3.02 -17.38 -4.55
C ALA A 307 2.33 -16.59 -3.42
N PRO A 308 1.02 -16.78 -3.23
CA PRO A 308 0.26 -16.12 -2.18
C PRO A 308 0.66 -16.62 -0.78
#